data_760328ad0e06609174f36c4e9b58b90d
#
_entry.id   760328ad0e06609174f36c4e9b58b90d
#
_cell.length_a   1.000
_cell.length_b   1.000
_cell.length_c   1.000
_cell.angle_alpha   90.00
_cell.angle_beta   90.00
_cell.angle_gamma   90.00
#
_symmetry.space_group_name_H-M   'P 1'
#
loop_
_entity.id
_entity.type
_entity.pdbx_description
1 polymer ?
#
loop_
_entity_poly.entity_id
_entity_poly.type
_entity_poly.pdbx_seq_one_letter_code
_entity_poly.pdbx_strand_id
1 'polypeptide(L)'
;MFKYNCLNPIASVGLDLFSGDYEKVEDLGQADAALVRSAAMHELELPDSLLAVARAGAGVNNIPLDKCAEKGIVVFNTPGANANGVKELVFAGMLYASRDIVGGIDWCLANQNDENIAKTAEKQKKNFAGTEISGKKLGVIGLGAIGVLVANAAIHMGMDVYGYDPYISVSAAWNLSRSVKHISNVEDIYRECDYITIHVPLLDSTRKMVNAEAIAMMKPNAIVLNFARDLLVDEEAMVEALAAGKIKKYVSDFPNPTTVGAKGCIVTPHLGASTAESEDNCAIMAVREIRDYMENGNIVHSVNFPDCSMGACTTAGRIGMLHRNVSGMISQYSTTLGDAGMNIAGMTNKSKGDYAYVLIDVDSPVTEEVIQKLENIEGVLKVRKVK
;
A
#
# COMPACT_ATOMS: atom_id res chain seq x y z
N MET A 1 -29.78 3.77 8.51
CA MET A 1 -28.71 4.81 8.62
C MET A 1 -27.51 4.14 9.20
N PHE A 2 -26.39 4.14 8.49
CA PHE A 2 -25.11 3.54 8.94
C PHE A 2 -24.36 4.53 9.81
N LYS A 3 -23.66 4.01 10.83
CA LYS A 3 -22.86 4.83 11.75
C LYS A 3 -21.37 4.60 11.51
N TYR A 4 -20.59 5.66 11.43
CA TYR A 4 -19.14 5.55 11.28
C TYR A 4 -18.40 6.37 12.35
N ASN A 5 -17.25 5.83 12.76
CA ASN A 5 -16.34 6.49 13.71
C ASN A 5 -15.00 6.80 13.01
N CYS A 6 -14.35 7.89 13.42
CA CYS A 6 -13.00 8.25 12.97
C CYS A 6 -12.05 8.19 14.17
N LEU A 7 -11.17 7.19 14.22
CA LEU A 7 -10.17 7.04 15.28
C LEU A 7 -9.02 8.06 15.20
N ASN A 8 -8.90 8.74 14.06
CA ASN A 8 -7.99 9.87 13.81
C ASN A 8 -8.70 10.94 13.00
N PRO A 9 -8.16 12.15 12.89
CA PRO A 9 -8.57 13.08 11.87
C PRO A 9 -8.43 12.46 10.47
N ILE A 10 -9.51 12.47 9.70
CA ILE A 10 -9.59 12.02 8.30
C ILE A 10 -9.94 13.25 7.46
N ALA A 11 -9.32 13.38 6.28
CA ALA A 11 -9.55 14.53 5.41
C ALA A 11 -11.03 14.67 5.01
N SER A 12 -11.55 15.89 5.13
CA SER A 12 -12.97 16.19 4.90
C SER A 12 -13.43 15.82 3.49
N VAL A 13 -12.57 15.98 2.49
CA VAL A 13 -12.83 15.60 1.10
C VAL A 13 -13.24 14.13 0.95
N GLY A 14 -12.73 13.25 1.81
CA GLY A 14 -13.18 11.86 1.87
C GLY A 14 -14.50 11.74 2.61
N LEU A 15 -14.64 12.37 3.78
CA LEU A 15 -15.84 12.28 4.61
C LEU A 15 -17.08 12.88 3.90
N ASP A 16 -16.91 13.91 3.10
CA ASP A 16 -17.98 14.54 2.31
C ASP A 16 -18.60 13.60 1.24
N LEU A 17 -17.95 12.45 0.98
CA LEU A 17 -18.51 11.42 0.12
C LEU A 17 -19.57 10.56 0.81
N PHE A 18 -19.69 10.59 2.13
CA PHE A 18 -20.79 9.94 2.82
C PHE A 18 -22.10 10.68 2.53
N SER A 19 -23.13 9.91 2.16
CA SER A 19 -24.48 10.45 1.94
C SER A 19 -25.20 10.71 3.26
N GLY A 20 -26.41 11.27 3.18
CA GLY A 20 -27.28 11.44 4.37
C GLY A 20 -27.70 10.13 5.05
N ASP A 21 -27.36 8.96 4.46
CA ASP A 21 -27.59 7.67 5.08
C ASP A 21 -26.50 7.27 6.07
N TYR A 22 -25.49 8.11 6.26
CA TYR A 22 -24.39 7.91 7.19
C TYR A 22 -24.36 8.96 8.29
N GLU A 23 -24.13 8.52 9.52
CA GLU A 23 -24.00 9.36 10.71
C GLU A 23 -22.63 9.16 11.36
N LYS A 24 -21.93 10.26 11.62
CA LYS A 24 -20.69 10.20 12.39
C LYS A 24 -21.00 10.06 13.87
N VAL A 25 -20.37 9.08 14.54
CA VAL A 25 -20.46 8.87 15.99
C VAL A 25 -19.09 9.00 16.64
N GLU A 26 -19.05 9.49 17.88
CA GLU A 26 -17.80 9.67 18.61
C GLU A 26 -17.36 8.37 19.34
N ASP A 27 -18.30 7.49 19.67
CA ASP A 27 -18.04 6.22 20.34
C ASP A 27 -17.96 5.08 19.32
N LEU A 28 -16.80 4.40 19.27
CA LEU A 28 -16.60 3.21 18.45
C LEU A 28 -17.62 2.10 18.76
N GLY A 29 -18.06 2.00 20.03
CA GLY A 29 -19.07 1.02 20.47
C GLY A 29 -20.42 1.14 19.76
N GLN A 30 -20.71 2.27 19.13
CA GLN A 30 -21.94 2.54 18.38
C GLN A 30 -21.76 2.46 16.86
N ALA A 31 -20.54 2.24 16.37
CA ALA A 31 -20.23 2.33 14.95
C ALA A 31 -20.44 1.01 14.21
N ASP A 32 -20.92 1.11 12.98
CA ASP A 32 -20.95 0.02 11.99
C ASP A 32 -19.65 -0.03 11.18
N ALA A 33 -18.96 1.10 11.04
CA ALA A 33 -17.68 1.20 10.33
C ALA A 33 -16.70 2.14 11.04
N ALA A 34 -15.41 1.89 10.91
CA ALA A 34 -14.37 2.75 11.45
C ALA A 34 -13.36 3.18 10.38
N LEU A 35 -12.98 4.46 10.43
CA LEU A 35 -11.89 5.03 9.66
C LEU A 35 -10.68 5.25 10.57
N VAL A 36 -9.51 4.81 10.14
CA VAL A 36 -8.27 4.93 10.90
C VAL A 36 -7.11 5.34 9.99
N ARG A 37 -6.15 6.08 10.54
CA ARG A 37 -4.88 6.39 9.87
C ARG A 37 -3.69 5.81 10.64
N SER A 38 -3.42 6.32 11.82
CA SER A 38 -2.25 5.97 12.63
C SER A 38 -2.59 5.46 14.04
N ALA A 39 -3.85 5.59 14.50
CA ALA A 39 -4.23 5.09 15.81
C ALA A 39 -4.03 3.58 15.92
N ALA A 40 -3.45 3.14 17.04
CA ALA A 40 -3.30 1.72 17.35
C ALA A 40 -4.65 1.14 17.78
N MET A 41 -5.04 0.02 17.17
CA MET A 41 -6.31 -0.66 17.46
C MET A 41 -6.14 -1.95 18.25
N HIS A 42 -4.92 -2.37 18.56
CA HIS A 42 -4.64 -3.67 19.18
C HIS A 42 -5.31 -3.82 20.57
N GLU A 43 -5.32 -2.73 21.34
CA GLU A 43 -5.90 -2.71 22.70
C GLU A 43 -7.37 -2.30 22.72
N LEU A 44 -7.96 -1.95 21.57
CA LEU A 44 -9.34 -1.54 21.53
C LEU A 44 -10.29 -2.74 21.62
N GLU A 45 -11.38 -2.54 22.33
CA GLU A 45 -12.53 -3.45 22.27
C GLU A 45 -13.28 -3.21 20.94
N LEU A 46 -13.40 -4.26 20.12
CA LEU A 46 -14.11 -4.19 18.86
C LEU A 46 -15.55 -4.61 19.08
N PRO A 47 -16.53 -3.70 18.87
CA PRO A 47 -17.94 -4.02 19.10
C PRO A 47 -18.47 -5.01 18.06
N ASP A 48 -19.49 -5.80 18.42
CA ASP A 48 -20.09 -6.78 17.52
C ASP A 48 -20.87 -6.11 16.36
N SER A 49 -21.29 -4.85 16.54
CA SER A 49 -21.89 -4.02 15.49
C SER A 49 -20.90 -3.64 14.38
N LEU A 50 -19.59 -3.63 14.67
CA LEU A 50 -18.58 -3.22 13.70
C LEU A 50 -18.49 -4.22 12.55
N LEU A 51 -18.66 -3.73 11.33
CA LEU A 51 -18.67 -4.52 10.10
C LEU A 51 -17.39 -4.31 9.28
N ALA A 52 -16.83 -3.09 9.34
CA ALA A 52 -15.69 -2.73 8.54
C ALA A 52 -14.75 -1.75 9.23
N VAL A 53 -13.47 -1.88 8.94
CA VAL A 53 -12.43 -0.90 9.27
C VAL A 53 -11.71 -0.52 7.99
N ALA A 54 -11.62 0.76 7.64
CA ALA A 54 -10.82 1.22 6.52
C ALA A 54 -9.65 2.08 7.00
N ARG A 55 -8.44 1.68 6.62
CA ARG A 55 -7.25 2.47 6.89
C ARG A 55 -6.97 3.43 5.75
N ALA A 56 -6.98 4.73 6.02
CA ALA A 56 -6.49 5.76 5.10
C ALA A 56 -4.95 5.67 4.98
N GLY A 57 -4.48 4.72 4.20
CA GLY A 57 -3.07 4.40 3.95
C GLY A 57 -2.83 2.93 3.60
N ALA A 58 -1.64 2.60 3.09
CA ALA A 58 -1.36 1.26 2.57
C ALA A 58 -0.97 0.22 3.64
N GLY A 59 -0.21 0.59 4.68
CA GLY A 59 0.19 -0.32 5.75
C GLY A 59 -0.94 -0.58 6.76
N VAL A 60 -0.95 -1.70 7.47
CA VAL A 60 -2.02 -2.06 8.43
C VAL A 60 -1.48 -2.58 9.76
N ASN A 61 -0.23 -2.27 10.10
CA ASN A 61 0.43 -2.76 11.31
C ASN A 61 -0.23 -2.31 12.61
N ASN A 62 -1.05 -1.26 12.56
CA ASN A 62 -1.79 -0.71 13.70
C ASN A 62 -3.17 -1.36 13.90
N ILE A 63 -3.54 -2.34 13.06
CA ILE A 63 -4.87 -3.01 13.10
C ILE A 63 -4.68 -4.49 13.43
N PRO A 64 -5.40 -5.06 14.41
CA PRO A 64 -5.34 -6.49 14.77
C PRO A 64 -6.12 -7.35 13.76
N LEU A 65 -5.49 -7.70 12.63
CA LEU A 65 -6.13 -8.35 11.47
C LEU A 65 -6.82 -9.67 11.84
N ASP A 66 -6.17 -10.52 12.63
CA ASP A 66 -6.72 -11.84 13.02
C ASP A 66 -7.95 -11.66 13.92
N LYS A 67 -7.87 -10.76 14.91
CA LYS A 67 -9.01 -10.43 15.78
C LYS A 67 -10.20 -9.87 14.98
N CYS A 68 -9.93 -9.03 13.98
CA CYS A 68 -10.96 -8.52 13.07
C CYS A 68 -11.57 -9.65 12.24
N ALA A 69 -10.74 -10.53 11.65
CA ALA A 69 -11.22 -11.63 10.84
C ALA A 69 -12.12 -12.59 11.63
N GLU A 70 -11.72 -12.94 12.85
CA GLU A 70 -12.51 -13.83 13.73
C GLU A 70 -13.87 -13.24 14.14
N LYS A 71 -13.95 -11.91 14.26
CA LYS A 71 -15.21 -11.21 14.53
C LYS A 71 -16.03 -10.92 13.26
N GLY A 72 -15.57 -11.33 12.07
CA GLY A 72 -16.23 -11.01 10.81
C GLY A 72 -16.19 -9.51 10.49
N ILE A 73 -15.10 -8.82 10.83
CA ILE A 73 -14.88 -7.41 10.52
C ILE A 73 -13.93 -7.34 9.32
N VAL A 74 -14.38 -6.74 8.21
CA VAL A 74 -13.57 -6.57 7.01
C VAL A 74 -12.61 -5.39 7.20
N VAL A 75 -11.33 -5.60 6.94
CA VAL A 75 -10.32 -4.55 7.02
C VAL A 75 -9.86 -4.17 5.62
N PHE A 76 -10.05 -2.92 5.26
CA PHE A 76 -9.59 -2.31 4.01
C PHE A 76 -8.33 -1.48 4.22
N ASN A 77 -7.52 -1.37 3.19
CA ASN A 77 -6.46 -0.37 3.08
C ASN A 77 -6.56 0.34 1.73
N THR A 78 -5.80 1.41 1.53
CA THR A 78 -5.87 2.22 0.32
C THR A 78 -4.61 2.07 -0.55
N PRO A 79 -4.43 0.92 -1.22
CA PRO A 79 -3.24 0.65 -2.01
C PRO A 79 -3.18 1.60 -3.21
N GLY A 80 -2.03 2.25 -3.37
CA GLY A 80 -1.79 3.15 -4.50
C GLY A 80 -2.35 4.57 -4.38
N ALA A 81 -3.19 4.86 -3.38
CA ALA A 81 -3.74 6.20 -3.20
C ALA A 81 -2.65 7.27 -2.96
N ASN A 82 -1.57 6.89 -2.32
CA ASN A 82 -0.38 7.72 -2.05
C ASN A 82 0.77 7.53 -3.05
N ALA A 83 0.58 6.76 -4.11
CA ALA A 83 1.67 6.33 -5.00
C ALA A 83 2.37 7.50 -5.69
N ASN A 84 1.64 8.59 -6.00
CA ASN A 84 2.22 9.77 -6.62
C ASN A 84 3.19 10.50 -5.68
N GLY A 85 2.80 10.70 -4.40
CA GLY A 85 3.69 11.33 -3.41
C GLY A 85 4.99 10.55 -3.23
N VAL A 86 4.91 9.21 -3.11
CA VAL A 86 6.10 8.35 -3.03
C VAL A 86 6.96 8.47 -4.29
N LYS A 87 6.36 8.44 -5.49
CA LYS A 87 7.09 8.63 -6.76
C LYS A 87 7.89 9.95 -6.75
N GLU A 88 7.28 11.04 -6.31
CA GLU A 88 7.95 12.35 -6.27
C GLU A 88 9.14 12.35 -5.30
N LEU A 89 8.98 11.72 -4.12
CA LEU A 89 10.08 11.60 -3.17
C LEU A 89 11.20 10.69 -3.68
N VAL A 90 10.90 9.64 -4.46
CA VAL A 90 11.92 8.80 -5.15
C VAL A 90 12.77 9.66 -6.08
N PHE A 91 12.16 10.53 -6.88
CA PHE A 91 12.91 11.45 -7.77
C PHE A 91 13.70 12.48 -6.99
N ALA A 92 13.15 13.06 -5.92
CA ALA A 92 13.92 13.96 -5.05
C ALA A 92 15.15 13.24 -4.47
N GLY A 93 15.00 12.04 -3.94
CA GLY A 93 16.09 11.21 -3.44
C GLY A 93 17.12 10.87 -4.50
N MET A 94 16.67 10.55 -5.72
CA MET A 94 17.55 10.27 -6.87
C MET A 94 18.40 11.50 -7.23
N LEU A 95 17.80 12.68 -7.26
CA LEU A 95 18.51 13.93 -7.57
C LEU A 95 19.48 14.33 -6.45
N TYR A 96 19.12 14.17 -5.18
CA TYR A 96 20.03 14.39 -4.05
C TYR A 96 21.21 13.42 -4.05
N ALA A 97 21.00 12.17 -4.46
CA ALA A 97 22.08 11.18 -4.57
C ALA A 97 23.00 11.43 -5.79
N SER A 98 22.47 12.06 -6.85
CA SER A 98 23.23 12.34 -8.07
C SER A 98 24.23 13.47 -7.89
N ARG A 99 23.85 14.52 -7.15
CA ARG A 99 24.65 15.70 -6.81
C ARG A 99 24.58 15.94 -5.31
N ASP A 100 25.63 16.48 -4.73
CA ASP A 100 25.66 16.78 -3.29
C ASP A 100 24.92 18.09 -2.96
N ILE A 101 23.58 18.08 -3.24
CA ILE A 101 22.71 19.26 -3.05
C ILE A 101 22.64 19.61 -1.57
N VAL A 102 22.51 18.60 -0.68
CA VAL A 102 22.43 18.82 0.79
C VAL A 102 23.73 19.44 1.29
N GLY A 103 24.89 18.85 0.97
CA GLY A 103 26.19 19.41 1.35
C GLY A 103 26.41 20.83 0.79
N GLY A 104 25.91 21.12 -0.41
CA GLY A 104 25.92 22.48 -0.98
C GLY A 104 25.07 23.46 -0.18
N ILE A 105 23.87 23.06 0.25
CA ILE A 105 23.00 23.88 1.10
C ILE A 105 23.64 24.12 2.47
N ASP A 106 24.15 23.07 3.11
CA ASP A 106 24.82 23.16 4.42
C ASP A 106 26.04 24.06 4.36
N TRP A 107 26.83 23.98 3.26
CA TRP A 107 27.94 24.88 3.02
C TRP A 107 27.49 26.35 2.93
N CYS A 108 26.42 26.65 2.20
CA CYS A 108 25.87 28.00 2.11
C CYS A 108 25.43 28.53 3.47
N LEU A 109 24.73 27.71 4.26
CA LEU A 109 24.31 28.06 5.62
C LEU A 109 25.50 28.31 6.56
N ALA A 110 26.51 27.47 6.51
CA ALA A 110 27.72 27.62 7.31
C ALA A 110 28.53 28.91 6.98
N ASN A 111 28.41 29.40 5.75
CA ASN A 111 29.10 30.58 5.26
C ASN A 111 28.18 31.82 5.08
N GLN A 112 27.00 31.84 5.73
CA GLN A 112 25.99 32.90 5.59
C GLN A 112 26.51 34.31 5.91
N ASN A 113 27.59 34.44 6.70
CA ASN A 113 28.19 35.71 7.09
C ASN A 113 29.42 36.11 6.25
N ASP A 114 29.75 35.34 5.18
CA ASP A 114 30.84 35.69 4.27
C ASP A 114 30.36 36.77 3.28
N GLU A 115 30.85 38.00 3.42
CA GLU A 115 30.51 39.11 2.51
C GLU A 115 30.91 38.82 1.04
N ASN A 116 31.85 37.90 0.81
CA ASN A 116 32.31 37.48 -0.50
C ASN A 116 31.76 36.12 -0.94
N ILE A 117 30.69 35.66 -0.33
CA ILE A 117 30.13 34.31 -0.56
C ILE A 117 29.95 33.95 -2.03
N ALA A 118 29.54 34.88 -2.87
CA ALA A 118 29.40 34.65 -4.32
C ALA A 118 30.71 34.22 -4.98
N LYS A 119 31.85 34.88 -4.66
CA LYS A 119 33.16 34.52 -5.15
C LYS A 119 33.70 33.23 -4.57
N THR A 120 33.42 32.99 -3.28
CA THR A 120 33.82 31.78 -2.57
C THR A 120 33.05 30.60 -3.13
N ALA A 121 31.74 30.72 -3.39
CA ALA A 121 30.90 29.70 -3.98
C ALA A 121 31.41 29.22 -5.34
N GLU A 122 31.84 30.14 -6.22
CA GLU A 122 32.39 29.77 -7.53
C GLU A 122 33.65 28.89 -7.41
N LYS A 123 34.44 29.04 -6.36
CA LYS A 123 35.62 28.20 -6.10
C LYS A 123 35.24 26.85 -5.48
N GLN A 124 34.18 26.82 -4.69
CA GLN A 124 33.77 25.65 -3.90
C GLN A 124 32.76 24.74 -4.61
N LYS A 125 32.00 25.24 -5.59
CA LYS A 125 30.93 24.50 -6.28
C LYS A 125 31.36 23.15 -6.83
N LYS A 126 32.64 23.00 -7.23
CA LYS A 126 33.20 21.73 -7.69
C LYS A 126 33.13 20.60 -6.68
N ASN A 127 33.09 20.94 -5.39
CA ASN A 127 33.01 19.94 -4.30
C ASN A 127 31.63 19.29 -4.21
N PHE A 128 30.60 19.96 -4.75
CA PHE A 128 29.19 19.52 -4.74
C PHE A 128 28.73 19.00 -6.11
N ALA A 129 29.64 19.00 -7.09
CA ALA A 129 29.35 18.54 -8.44
C ALA A 129 29.01 17.04 -8.45
N GLY A 130 28.15 16.63 -9.38
CA GLY A 130 27.75 15.25 -9.54
C GLY A 130 27.51 14.88 -11.00
N THR A 131 26.52 14.03 -11.21
CA THR A 131 26.17 13.49 -12.54
C THR A 131 24.71 13.78 -12.86
N GLU A 132 24.37 13.80 -14.13
CA GLU A 132 22.98 13.83 -14.59
C GLU A 132 22.38 12.42 -14.54
N ILE A 133 21.06 12.33 -14.41
CA ILE A 133 20.32 11.06 -14.47
C ILE A 133 19.93 10.66 -15.88
N SER A 134 19.86 11.65 -16.81
CA SER A 134 19.56 11.39 -18.21
C SER A 134 20.62 10.47 -18.84
N GLY A 135 20.17 9.49 -19.62
CA GLY A 135 21.02 8.46 -20.23
C GLY A 135 21.56 7.41 -19.26
N LYS A 136 21.17 7.46 -17.97
CA LYS A 136 21.53 6.42 -16.99
C LYS A 136 20.50 5.31 -16.97
N LYS A 137 20.93 4.11 -16.57
CA LYS A 137 20.06 2.94 -16.40
C LYS A 137 19.42 2.94 -15.01
N LEU A 138 18.09 2.89 -14.97
CA LEU A 138 17.30 2.72 -13.74
C LEU A 138 16.71 1.32 -13.70
N GLY A 139 17.03 0.56 -12.67
CA GLY A 139 16.36 -0.70 -12.32
C GLY A 139 15.21 -0.44 -11.36
N VAL A 140 14.01 -0.85 -11.73
CA VAL A 140 12.81 -0.80 -10.89
C VAL A 140 12.44 -2.20 -10.46
N ILE A 141 12.56 -2.50 -9.18
CA ILE A 141 12.21 -3.80 -8.58
C ILE A 141 10.84 -3.68 -7.93
N GLY A 142 9.84 -4.35 -8.50
CA GLY A 142 8.43 -4.20 -8.17
C GLY A 142 7.73 -3.18 -9.05
N LEU A 143 6.78 -3.64 -9.87
CA LEU A 143 5.99 -2.85 -10.82
C LEU A 143 4.53 -2.77 -10.40
N GLY A 144 4.31 -2.56 -9.09
CA GLY A 144 3.01 -2.21 -8.52
C GLY A 144 2.66 -0.74 -8.76
N ALA A 145 1.71 -0.22 -7.98
CA ALA A 145 1.19 1.16 -8.13
C ALA A 145 2.28 2.24 -8.14
N ILE A 146 3.31 2.12 -7.28
CA ILE A 146 4.42 3.07 -7.19
C ILE A 146 5.43 2.80 -8.31
N GLY A 147 5.89 1.55 -8.46
CA GLY A 147 6.93 1.21 -9.41
C GLY A 147 6.59 1.55 -10.85
N VAL A 148 5.34 1.36 -11.28
CA VAL A 148 4.85 1.77 -12.61
C VAL A 148 4.96 3.29 -12.80
N LEU A 149 4.54 4.08 -11.81
CA LEU A 149 4.64 5.55 -11.88
C LEU A 149 6.09 6.02 -11.93
N VAL A 150 6.97 5.42 -11.13
CA VAL A 150 8.41 5.72 -11.14
C VAL A 150 9.03 5.36 -12.49
N ALA A 151 8.76 4.15 -13.00
CA ALA A 151 9.29 3.69 -14.29
C ALA A 151 8.87 4.62 -15.44
N ASN A 152 7.58 4.97 -15.49
CA ASN A 152 7.05 5.86 -16.53
C ASN A 152 7.65 7.26 -16.44
N ALA A 153 7.75 7.83 -15.24
CA ALA A 153 8.33 9.16 -15.05
C ALA A 153 9.83 9.18 -15.38
N ALA A 154 10.58 8.13 -15.07
CA ALA A 154 11.99 8.02 -15.38
C ALA A 154 12.26 8.01 -16.89
N ILE A 155 11.40 7.38 -17.70
CA ILE A 155 11.47 7.47 -19.17
C ILE A 155 11.38 8.94 -19.63
N HIS A 156 10.44 9.72 -19.07
CA HIS A 156 10.29 11.13 -19.42
C HIS A 156 11.49 12.01 -18.98
N MET A 157 12.24 11.55 -17.96
CA MET A 157 13.49 12.18 -17.54
C MET A 157 14.72 11.72 -18.35
N GLY A 158 14.51 10.94 -19.41
CA GLY A 158 15.57 10.49 -20.32
C GLY A 158 16.41 9.32 -19.79
N MET A 159 15.90 8.54 -18.83
CA MET A 159 16.59 7.35 -18.34
C MET A 159 16.24 6.11 -19.18
N ASP A 160 17.18 5.17 -19.24
CA ASP A 160 16.94 3.80 -19.71
C ASP A 160 16.35 2.96 -18.55
N VAL A 161 15.09 2.55 -18.64
CA VAL A 161 14.39 1.89 -17.53
C VAL A 161 14.28 0.38 -17.74
N TYR A 162 14.68 -0.37 -16.71
CA TYR A 162 14.62 -1.82 -16.60
C TYR A 162 13.67 -2.20 -15.46
N GLY A 163 12.66 -2.98 -15.76
CA GLY A 163 11.62 -3.36 -14.78
C GLY A 163 11.63 -4.85 -14.48
N TYR A 164 11.61 -5.21 -13.20
CA TYR A 164 11.48 -6.57 -12.70
C TYR A 164 10.30 -6.69 -11.76
N ASP A 165 9.34 -7.55 -12.09
CA ASP A 165 8.26 -7.97 -11.21
C ASP A 165 7.70 -9.32 -11.71
N PRO A 166 7.97 -10.44 -11.00
CA PRO A 166 7.46 -11.76 -11.41
C PRO A 166 5.96 -11.93 -11.17
N TYR A 167 5.31 -10.99 -10.46
CA TYR A 167 3.90 -11.03 -10.08
C TYR A 167 3.10 -9.84 -10.61
N ILE A 168 3.60 -9.17 -11.66
CA ILE A 168 2.94 -7.98 -12.22
C ILE A 168 1.48 -8.27 -12.58
N SER A 169 0.57 -7.44 -12.09
CA SER A 169 -0.84 -7.56 -12.44
C SER A 169 -1.09 -7.10 -13.89
N VAL A 170 -2.15 -7.63 -14.51
CA VAL A 170 -2.58 -7.22 -15.86
C VAL A 170 -2.82 -5.71 -15.90
N SER A 171 -3.47 -5.14 -14.89
CA SER A 171 -3.73 -3.70 -14.79
C SER A 171 -2.43 -2.88 -14.72
N ALA A 172 -1.45 -3.31 -13.92
CA ALA A 172 -0.16 -2.65 -13.83
C ALA A 172 0.60 -2.70 -15.18
N ALA A 173 0.58 -3.87 -15.84
CA ALA A 173 1.20 -4.04 -17.16
C ALA A 173 0.58 -3.14 -18.24
N TRP A 174 -0.74 -2.93 -18.20
CA TRP A 174 -1.42 -2.02 -19.12
C TRP A 174 -1.05 -0.54 -18.90
N ASN A 175 -0.69 -0.17 -17.67
CA ASN A 175 -0.30 1.20 -17.32
C ASN A 175 1.21 1.44 -17.47
N LEU A 176 2.01 0.40 -17.72
CA LEU A 176 3.44 0.51 -17.88
C LEU A 176 3.81 0.98 -19.31
N SER A 177 4.74 1.92 -19.41
CA SER A 177 5.27 2.38 -20.71
C SER A 177 5.94 1.23 -21.47
N ARG A 178 5.68 1.13 -22.76
CA ARG A 178 6.31 0.16 -23.66
C ARG A 178 7.83 0.34 -23.79
N SER A 179 8.35 1.49 -23.37
CA SER A 179 9.80 1.79 -23.38
C SER A 179 10.54 1.15 -22.18
N VAL A 180 9.82 0.63 -21.19
CA VAL A 180 10.42 -0.11 -20.06
C VAL A 180 10.85 -1.49 -20.55
N LYS A 181 12.12 -1.82 -20.32
CA LYS A 181 12.70 -3.12 -20.69
C LYS A 181 12.38 -4.13 -19.61
N HIS A 182 11.66 -5.19 -19.96
CA HIS A 182 11.34 -6.27 -19.04
C HIS A 182 12.58 -7.10 -18.72
N ILE A 183 12.80 -7.37 -17.43
CA ILE A 183 13.88 -8.20 -16.90
C ILE A 183 13.27 -9.42 -16.18
N SER A 184 13.74 -10.61 -16.53
CA SER A 184 13.27 -11.87 -15.95
C SER A 184 14.05 -12.30 -14.71
N ASN A 185 15.29 -11.81 -14.53
CA ASN A 185 16.13 -12.12 -13.38
C ASN A 185 16.56 -10.81 -12.69
N VAL A 186 16.26 -10.67 -11.42
CA VAL A 186 16.61 -9.48 -10.64
C VAL A 186 18.11 -9.18 -10.61
N GLU A 187 18.95 -10.21 -10.71
CA GLU A 187 20.41 -10.05 -10.74
C GLU A 187 20.88 -9.21 -11.93
N ASP A 188 20.16 -9.23 -13.07
CA ASP A 188 20.49 -8.43 -14.23
C ASP A 188 20.28 -6.93 -13.93
N ILE A 189 19.30 -6.58 -13.08
CA ILE A 189 19.14 -5.21 -12.56
C ILE A 189 20.37 -4.83 -11.75
N TYR A 190 20.83 -5.69 -10.85
CA TYR A 190 22.00 -5.41 -10.02
C TYR A 190 23.25 -5.20 -10.90
N ARG A 191 23.48 -6.02 -11.92
CA ARG A 191 24.67 -5.92 -12.79
C ARG A 191 24.64 -4.75 -13.75
N GLU A 192 23.44 -4.38 -14.26
CA GLU A 192 23.30 -3.49 -15.40
C GLU A 192 22.95 -2.05 -15.05
N CYS A 193 22.31 -1.79 -13.89
CA CYS A 193 21.74 -0.49 -13.60
C CYS A 193 22.68 0.41 -12.79
N ASP A 194 22.59 1.71 -13.05
CA ASP A 194 23.32 2.76 -12.33
C ASP A 194 22.54 3.21 -11.10
N TYR A 195 21.22 3.15 -11.17
CA TYR A 195 20.26 3.41 -10.10
C TYR A 195 19.35 2.20 -9.92
N ILE A 196 19.08 1.85 -8.67
CA ILE A 196 18.20 0.72 -8.34
C ILE A 196 17.19 1.24 -7.32
N THR A 197 15.90 1.12 -7.63
CA THR A 197 14.80 1.52 -6.74
C THR A 197 13.89 0.34 -6.44
N ILE A 198 13.48 0.21 -5.18
CA ILE A 198 12.78 -0.95 -4.65
C ILE A 198 11.35 -0.57 -4.29
N HIS A 199 10.37 -1.30 -4.81
CA HIS A 199 8.93 -1.07 -4.62
C HIS A 199 8.15 -2.36 -4.40
N VAL A 200 8.74 -3.31 -3.68
CA VAL A 200 8.10 -4.59 -3.31
C VAL A 200 7.61 -4.57 -1.85
N PRO A 201 6.60 -5.37 -1.50
CA PRO A 201 6.21 -5.56 -0.11
C PRO A 201 7.31 -6.29 0.69
N LEU A 202 7.33 -6.09 1.99
CA LEU A 202 8.17 -6.87 2.89
C LEU A 202 7.50 -8.20 3.19
N LEU A 203 8.07 -9.26 2.66
CA LEU A 203 7.69 -10.66 2.86
C LEU A 203 8.94 -11.43 3.30
N ASP A 204 8.79 -12.68 3.76
CA ASP A 204 9.93 -13.52 4.07
C ASP A 204 10.86 -13.72 2.87
N SER A 205 10.30 -13.81 1.66
CA SER A 205 11.03 -13.94 0.40
C SER A 205 11.73 -12.67 -0.08
N THR A 206 11.32 -11.49 0.39
CA THR A 206 11.90 -10.19 0.00
C THR A 206 12.74 -9.56 1.12
N ARG A 207 12.68 -10.13 2.33
CA ARG A 207 13.48 -9.67 3.47
C ARG A 207 14.97 -9.73 3.14
N LYS A 208 15.67 -8.62 3.29
CA LYS A 208 17.10 -8.46 2.96
C LYS A 208 17.44 -8.94 1.54
N MET A 209 16.51 -8.74 0.58
CA MET A 209 16.78 -9.12 -0.81
C MET A 209 17.98 -8.37 -1.42
N VAL A 210 18.27 -7.18 -0.91
CA VAL A 210 19.50 -6.45 -1.22
C VAL A 210 20.50 -6.72 -0.09
N ASN A 211 21.13 -7.87 -0.15
CA ASN A 211 22.16 -8.34 0.78
C ASN A 211 23.59 -8.09 0.23
N ALA A 212 24.60 -8.55 0.94
CA ALA A 212 26.00 -8.39 0.55
C ALA A 212 26.30 -9.00 -0.84
N GLU A 213 25.67 -10.13 -1.20
CA GLU A 213 25.86 -10.79 -2.51
C GLU A 213 25.25 -9.93 -3.63
N ALA A 214 24.03 -9.43 -3.43
CA ALA A 214 23.37 -8.52 -4.36
C ALA A 214 24.21 -7.23 -4.56
N ILE A 215 24.69 -6.63 -3.47
CA ILE A 215 25.55 -5.45 -3.50
C ILE A 215 26.86 -5.72 -4.24
N ALA A 216 27.47 -6.88 -4.05
CA ALA A 216 28.70 -7.25 -4.76
C ALA A 216 28.51 -7.30 -6.28
N MET A 217 27.34 -7.73 -6.76
CA MET A 217 26.99 -7.76 -8.18
C MET A 217 26.77 -6.36 -8.79
N MET A 218 26.43 -5.35 -7.98
CA MET A 218 26.13 -4.02 -8.48
C MET A 218 27.33 -3.35 -9.16
N LYS A 219 27.06 -2.42 -10.02
CA LYS A 219 28.10 -1.58 -10.62
C LYS A 219 28.86 -0.79 -9.54
N PRO A 220 30.15 -0.49 -9.75
CA PRO A 220 30.84 0.51 -8.95
C PRO A 220 30.08 1.85 -9.02
N ASN A 221 29.94 2.50 -7.89
CA ASN A 221 29.21 3.77 -7.74
C ASN A 221 27.71 3.71 -8.05
N ALA A 222 27.09 2.53 -7.99
CA ALA A 222 25.63 2.42 -8.07
C ALA A 222 24.96 3.22 -6.94
N ILE A 223 23.72 3.65 -7.18
CA ILE A 223 22.88 4.36 -6.23
C ILE A 223 21.65 3.47 -5.95
N VAL A 224 21.39 3.21 -4.68
CA VAL A 224 20.25 2.39 -4.23
C VAL A 224 19.24 3.27 -3.52
N LEU A 225 17.95 3.10 -3.87
CA LEU A 225 16.84 3.87 -3.31
C LEU A 225 15.81 2.90 -2.71
N ASN A 226 15.48 3.09 -1.44
CA ASN A 226 14.50 2.30 -0.72
C ASN A 226 13.40 3.20 -0.11
N PHE A 227 12.28 3.27 -0.80
CA PHE A 227 11.07 3.97 -0.36
C PHE A 227 9.91 2.99 -0.11
N ALA A 228 10.22 1.68 0.02
CA ALA A 228 9.21 0.65 0.23
C ALA A 228 9.12 0.19 1.70
N ARG A 229 10.16 -0.48 2.23
CA ARG A 229 10.25 -0.93 3.64
C ARG A 229 11.72 -1.06 4.07
N ASP A 230 12.00 -0.82 5.33
CA ASP A 230 13.34 -0.86 5.93
C ASP A 230 14.08 -2.19 5.72
N LEU A 231 13.46 -3.29 6.08
CA LEU A 231 14.09 -4.62 6.08
C LEU A 231 14.24 -5.27 4.69
N LEU A 232 14.01 -4.55 3.60
CA LEU A 232 14.28 -5.04 2.23
C LEU A 232 15.76 -4.99 1.89
N VAL A 233 16.52 -4.14 2.56
CA VAL A 233 17.97 -3.98 2.39
C VAL A 233 18.68 -4.50 3.65
N ASP A 234 19.79 -5.19 3.47
CA ASP A 234 20.73 -5.45 4.55
C ASP A 234 21.57 -4.17 4.77
N GLU A 235 21.16 -3.36 5.73
CA GLU A 235 21.71 -2.02 5.91
C GLU A 235 23.11 -2.03 6.50
N GLU A 236 23.49 -3.05 7.26
CA GLU A 236 24.88 -3.25 7.70
C GLU A 236 25.80 -3.48 6.51
N ALA A 237 25.43 -4.42 5.62
CA ALA A 237 26.17 -4.68 4.38
C ALA A 237 26.20 -3.44 3.46
N MET A 238 25.12 -2.67 3.42
CA MET A 238 25.03 -1.43 2.64
C MET A 238 25.98 -0.36 3.16
N VAL A 239 26.04 -0.13 4.46
CA VAL A 239 26.94 0.86 5.08
C VAL A 239 28.41 0.45 4.90
N GLU A 240 28.72 -0.84 5.01
CA GLU A 240 30.08 -1.37 4.70
C GLU A 240 30.45 -1.10 3.22
N ALA A 241 29.54 -1.32 2.30
CA ALA A 241 29.75 -1.10 0.86
C ALA A 241 29.93 0.40 0.52
N LEU A 242 29.20 1.28 1.22
CA LEU A 242 29.39 2.74 1.13
C LEU A 242 30.76 3.16 1.63
N ALA A 243 31.19 2.62 2.77
CA ALA A 243 32.50 2.91 3.35
C ALA A 243 33.65 2.42 2.45
N ALA A 244 33.46 1.27 1.80
CA ALA A 244 34.42 0.71 0.85
C ALA A 244 34.40 1.41 -0.53
N GLY A 245 33.47 2.35 -0.78
CA GLY A 245 33.32 3.05 -2.06
C GLY A 245 32.75 2.20 -3.20
N LYS A 246 32.17 1.03 -2.90
CA LYS A 246 31.48 0.17 -3.88
C LYS A 246 30.15 0.79 -4.32
N ILE A 247 29.38 1.29 -3.37
CA ILE A 247 28.12 2.00 -3.58
C ILE A 247 28.38 3.51 -3.37
N LYS A 248 27.81 4.34 -4.24
CA LYS A 248 27.99 5.80 -4.16
C LYS A 248 27.09 6.44 -3.08
N LYS A 249 25.80 6.07 -3.08
CA LYS A 249 24.78 6.59 -2.16
C LYS A 249 23.71 5.55 -1.91
N TYR A 250 23.19 5.53 -0.69
CA TYR A 250 21.98 4.84 -0.30
C TYR A 250 20.95 5.86 0.18
N VAL A 251 19.76 5.85 -0.43
CA VAL A 251 18.65 6.73 -0.05
C VAL A 251 17.55 5.88 0.55
N SER A 252 17.13 6.20 1.77
CA SER A 252 16.08 5.47 2.48
C SER A 252 15.08 6.42 3.11
N ASP A 253 13.80 6.03 3.12
CA ASP A 253 12.74 6.74 3.84
C ASP A 253 12.45 6.11 5.22
N PHE A 254 13.36 5.23 5.70
CA PHE A 254 13.22 4.48 6.94
C PHE A 254 14.42 4.71 7.87
N PRO A 255 14.33 5.72 8.76
CA PRO A 255 15.44 6.04 9.68
C PRO A 255 15.67 4.93 10.71
N ASN A 256 16.94 4.58 10.91
CA ASN A 256 17.37 3.65 11.95
C ASN A 256 18.81 3.96 12.39
N PRO A 257 19.27 3.39 13.52
CA PRO A 257 20.61 3.70 14.06
C PRO A 257 21.77 3.34 13.14
N THR A 258 21.62 2.42 12.21
CA THR A 258 22.67 1.98 11.28
C THR A 258 22.89 3.01 10.16
N THR A 259 21.82 3.59 9.64
CA THR A 259 21.86 4.42 8.43
C THR A 259 21.91 5.93 8.73
N VAL A 260 21.27 6.38 9.82
CA VAL A 260 21.25 7.80 10.19
C VAL A 260 22.65 8.27 10.56
N GLY A 261 23.15 9.28 9.83
CA GLY A 261 24.50 9.82 10.01
C GLY A 261 25.62 8.99 9.35
N ALA A 262 25.33 7.82 8.78
CA ALA A 262 26.33 7.05 8.06
C ALA A 262 26.73 7.75 6.75
N LYS A 263 28.02 7.78 6.47
CA LYS A 263 28.57 8.44 5.27
C LYS A 263 28.03 7.79 4.01
N GLY A 264 27.40 8.60 3.16
CA GLY A 264 26.82 8.13 1.90
C GLY A 264 25.34 7.76 2.00
N CYS A 265 24.77 7.66 3.20
CA CYS A 265 23.33 7.55 3.41
C CYS A 265 22.64 8.91 3.34
N ILE A 266 21.46 8.93 2.71
CA ILE A 266 20.51 10.05 2.73
C ILE A 266 19.22 9.45 3.26
N VAL A 267 18.77 9.89 4.46
CA VAL A 267 17.64 9.28 5.15
C VAL A 267 16.58 10.33 5.44
N THR A 268 15.34 10.04 5.06
CA THR A 268 14.16 10.86 5.34
C THR A 268 13.25 10.20 6.38
N PRO A 269 12.48 10.97 7.18
CA PRO A 269 11.69 10.42 8.27
C PRO A 269 10.30 9.93 7.81
N HIS A 270 10.26 8.98 6.87
CA HIS A 270 9.06 8.32 6.32
C HIS A 270 8.07 9.33 5.69
N LEU A 271 8.58 10.13 4.76
CA LEU A 271 7.83 11.22 4.11
C LEU A 271 7.10 10.80 2.83
N GLY A 272 7.29 9.58 2.33
CA GLY A 272 6.77 9.14 1.02
C GLY A 272 5.29 9.40 0.80
N ALA A 273 4.47 9.26 1.83
CA ALA A 273 3.02 9.50 1.78
C ALA A 273 2.58 10.79 2.50
N SER A 274 3.53 11.62 2.95
CA SER A 274 3.24 12.81 3.77
C SER A 274 3.01 14.05 2.91
N THR A 275 1.99 14.01 2.07
CA THR A 275 1.49 15.16 1.30
C THR A 275 -0.01 15.30 1.50
N ALA A 276 -0.54 16.53 1.36
CA ALA A 276 -1.97 16.80 1.49
C ALA A 276 -2.78 15.93 0.50
N GLU A 277 -2.33 15.84 -0.74
CA GLU A 277 -2.98 15.06 -1.78
C GLU A 277 -2.97 13.55 -1.48
N SER A 278 -1.90 13.03 -0.87
CA SER A 278 -1.85 11.62 -0.45
C SER A 278 -2.85 11.34 0.66
N GLU A 279 -3.00 12.26 1.62
CA GLU A 279 -4.00 12.15 2.69
C GLU A 279 -5.42 12.22 2.14
N ASP A 280 -5.70 13.16 1.25
CA ASP A 280 -6.98 13.31 0.58
C ASP A 280 -7.35 12.07 -0.24
N ASN A 281 -6.44 11.58 -1.07
CA ASN A 281 -6.66 10.39 -1.88
C ASN A 281 -6.90 9.14 -1.04
N CYS A 282 -6.15 8.98 0.06
CA CYS A 282 -6.37 7.86 0.99
C CYS A 282 -7.74 7.96 1.68
N ALA A 283 -8.17 9.15 2.10
CA ALA A 283 -9.47 9.37 2.72
C ALA A 283 -10.62 9.08 1.75
N ILE A 284 -10.52 9.59 0.51
CA ILE A 284 -11.50 9.33 -0.56
C ILE A 284 -11.62 7.82 -0.83
N MET A 285 -10.50 7.12 -0.97
CA MET A 285 -10.50 5.68 -1.27
C MET A 285 -11.09 4.89 -0.11
N ALA A 286 -10.67 5.15 1.13
CA ALA A 286 -11.18 4.47 2.32
C ALA A 286 -12.70 4.62 2.49
N VAL A 287 -13.23 5.81 2.26
CA VAL A 287 -14.68 6.06 2.33
C VAL A 287 -15.43 5.34 1.21
N ARG A 288 -14.90 5.32 -0.01
CA ARG A 288 -15.50 4.57 -1.13
C ARG A 288 -15.55 3.07 -0.86
N GLU A 289 -14.51 2.50 -0.28
CA GLU A 289 -14.47 1.07 0.08
C GLU A 289 -15.50 0.74 1.17
N ILE A 290 -15.59 1.55 2.22
CA ILE A 290 -16.64 1.40 3.24
C ILE A 290 -18.02 1.48 2.60
N ARG A 291 -18.28 2.50 1.78
CA ARG A 291 -19.58 2.68 1.12
C ARG A 291 -19.94 1.49 0.25
N ASP A 292 -19.03 1.04 -0.60
CA ASP A 292 -19.32 -0.09 -1.50
C ASP A 292 -19.58 -1.38 -0.72
N TYR A 293 -18.83 -1.61 0.37
CA TYR A 293 -19.11 -2.73 1.26
C TYR A 293 -20.44 -2.59 1.99
N MET A 294 -20.74 -1.43 2.55
CA MET A 294 -21.98 -1.21 3.32
C MET A 294 -23.23 -1.25 2.42
N GLU A 295 -23.16 -0.61 1.26
CA GLU A 295 -24.29 -0.43 0.34
C GLU A 295 -24.51 -1.62 -0.60
N ASN A 296 -23.41 -2.28 -1.05
CA ASN A 296 -23.46 -3.34 -2.06
C ASN A 296 -22.90 -4.68 -1.59
N GLY A 297 -22.24 -4.74 -0.44
CA GLY A 297 -21.55 -5.94 0.05
C GLY A 297 -20.24 -6.26 -0.68
N ASN A 298 -19.78 -5.43 -1.61
CA ASN A 298 -18.56 -5.68 -2.34
C ASN A 298 -17.33 -5.53 -1.44
N ILE A 299 -16.39 -6.45 -1.58
CA ILE A 299 -15.06 -6.39 -0.93
C ILE A 299 -14.02 -6.19 -2.03
N VAL A 300 -13.33 -5.05 -1.98
CA VAL A 300 -12.19 -4.71 -2.87
C VAL A 300 -11.10 -4.12 -1.98
N HIS A 301 -9.85 -4.54 -2.16
CA HIS A 301 -8.67 -4.15 -1.37
C HIS A 301 -8.74 -4.53 0.12
N SER A 302 -9.44 -5.60 0.47
CA SER A 302 -9.38 -6.11 1.84
C SER A 302 -8.07 -6.85 2.11
N VAL A 303 -7.53 -6.62 3.31
CA VAL A 303 -6.28 -7.25 3.74
C VAL A 303 -6.50 -8.57 4.47
N ASN A 304 -7.69 -8.81 5.05
CA ASN A 304 -8.00 -10.02 5.83
C ASN A 304 -9.04 -10.95 5.18
N PHE A 305 -9.84 -10.48 4.21
CA PHE A 305 -10.76 -11.29 3.43
C PHE A 305 -10.43 -11.23 1.93
N PRO A 306 -10.96 -12.14 1.11
CA PRO A 306 -10.72 -12.11 -0.33
C PRO A 306 -11.49 -10.98 -1.01
N ASP A 307 -10.95 -10.46 -2.11
CA ASP A 307 -11.72 -9.59 -3.00
C ASP A 307 -12.89 -10.38 -3.62
N CYS A 308 -14.08 -9.84 -3.47
CA CYS A 308 -15.32 -10.44 -3.94
C CYS A 308 -16.34 -9.34 -4.27
N SER A 309 -16.69 -9.18 -5.52
CA SER A 309 -17.60 -8.13 -5.97
C SER A 309 -18.56 -8.67 -7.00
N MET A 310 -19.81 -8.22 -6.93
CA MET A 310 -20.88 -8.47 -7.90
C MET A 310 -21.50 -7.15 -8.39
N GLY A 311 -20.84 -6.01 -8.11
CA GLY A 311 -21.38 -4.68 -8.42
C GLY A 311 -22.62 -4.33 -7.61
N ALA A 312 -23.42 -3.39 -8.09
CA ALA A 312 -24.66 -3.00 -7.43
C ALA A 312 -25.71 -4.12 -7.54
N CYS A 313 -26.46 -4.36 -6.45
CA CYS A 313 -27.50 -5.38 -6.42
C CYS A 313 -28.72 -4.94 -7.24
N THR A 314 -29.03 -5.68 -8.32
CA THR A 314 -30.18 -5.45 -9.19
C THR A 314 -31.36 -6.41 -8.92
N THR A 315 -31.17 -7.40 -8.05
CA THR A 315 -32.19 -8.40 -7.68
C THR A 315 -33.04 -7.94 -6.49
N ALA A 316 -33.98 -8.78 -6.07
CA ALA A 316 -34.88 -8.48 -4.95
C ALA A 316 -34.18 -8.48 -3.60
N GLY A 317 -33.09 -9.28 -3.45
CA GLY A 317 -32.30 -9.33 -2.23
C GLY A 317 -30.85 -9.73 -2.49
N ARG A 318 -29.96 -9.33 -1.57
CA ARG A 318 -28.54 -9.73 -1.54
C ARG A 318 -28.12 -10.06 -0.10
N ILE A 319 -27.40 -11.18 0.01
CA ILE A 319 -26.81 -11.66 1.26
C ILE A 319 -25.29 -11.66 1.09
N GLY A 320 -24.59 -11.08 2.06
CA GLY A 320 -23.14 -11.21 2.21
C GLY A 320 -22.83 -12.07 3.42
N MET A 321 -21.95 -13.08 3.27
CA MET A 321 -21.60 -13.96 4.38
C MET A 321 -20.08 -14.17 4.45
N LEU A 322 -19.52 -13.85 5.61
CA LEU A 322 -18.13 -14.13 5.97
C LEU A 322 -18.07 -15.48 6.69
N HIS A 323 -17.18 -16.37 6.28
CA HIS A 323 -17.10 -17.71 6.85
C HIS A 323 -15.69 -18.28 6.82
N ARG A 324 -15.46 -19.36 7.59
CA ARG A 324 -14.23 -20.16 7.52
C ARG A 324 -14.14 -20.86 6.15
N ASN A 325 -12.95 -20.96 5.61
CA ASN A 325 -12.70 -21.67 4.35
C ASN A 325 -12.61 -23.19 4.60
N VAL A 326 -13.74 -23.82 4.87
CA VAL A 326 -13.86 -25.25 5.14
C VAL A 326 -14.76 -25.95 4.15
N SER A 327 -14.60 -27.28 4.01
CA SER A 327 -15.37 -28.09 3.07
C SER A 327 -16.87 -28.06 3.39
N GLY A 328 -17.72 -28.10 2.36
CA GLY A 328 -19.16 -28.23 2.49
C GLY A 328 -19.93 -26.92 2.71
N MET A 329 -19.26 -25.78 2.87
CA MET A 329 -19.94 -24.49 3.12
C MET A 329 -20.94 -24.14 2.02
N ILE A 330 -20.52 -24.23 0.75
CA ILE A 330 -21.40 -23.90 -0.40
C ILE A 330 -22.64 -24.76 -0.40
N SER A 331 -22.54 -26.06 -0.11
CA SER A 331 -23.68 -26.97 -0.03
C SER A 331 -24.63 -26.57 1.09
N GLN A 332 -24.12 -26.24 2.27
CA GLN A 332 -24.93 -25.89 3.43
C GLN A 332 -25.76 -24.63 3.21
N TYR A 333 -25.14 -23.53 2.79
CA TYR A 333 -25.90 -22.28 2.61
C TYR A 333 -26.81 -22.32 1.37
N SER A 334 -26.43 -23.03 0.30
CA SER A 334 -27.32 -23.18 -0.88
C SER A 334 -28.56 -24.06 -0.54
N THR A 335 -28.39 -25.13 0.24
CA THR A 335 -29.50 -25.94 0.75
C THR A 335 -30.39 -25.10 1.66
N THR A 336 -29.83 -24.35 2.60
CA THR A 336 -30.59 -23.47 3.51
C THR A 336 -31.48 -22.48 2.75
N LEU A 337 -30.93 -21.86 1.68
CA LEU A 337 -31.69 -20.95 0.84
C LEU A 337 -32.77 -21.68 0.03
N GLY A 338 -32.46 -22.84 -0.54
CA GLY A 338 -33.41 -23.67 -1.27
C GLY A 338 -34.59 -24.14 -0.41
N ASP A 339 -34.31 -24.61 0.83
CA ASP A 339 -35.33 -25.02 1.80
C ASP A 339 -36.21 -23.85 2.26
N ALA A 340 -35.68 -22.62 2.21
CA ALA A 340 -36.46 -21.41 2.44
C ALA A 340 -37.25 -20.93 1.19
N GLY A 341 -37.22 -21.69 0.08
CA GLY A 341 -37.90 -21.37 -1.15
C GLY A 341 -37.28 -20.20 -1.94
N MET A 342 -36.03 -19.85 -1.64
CA MET A 342 -35.31 -18.75 -2.30
C MET A 342 -34.50 -19.28 -3.49
N ASN A 343 -34.68 -18.69 -4.65
CA ASN A 343 -33.87 -18.99 -5.81
C ASN A 343 -32.63 -18.09 -5.88
N ILE A 344 -31.45 -18.69 -6.09
CA ILE A 344 -30.18 -17.98 -6.23
C ILE A 344 -30.09 -17.49 -7.68
N ALA A 345 -30.15 -16.17 -7.84
CA ALA A 345 -30.02 -15.50 -9.14
C ALA A 345 -28.55 -15.31 -9.56
N GLY A 346 -27.66 -15.16 -8.59
CA GLY A 346 -26.22 -15.05 -8.81
C GLY A 346 -25.44 -15.29 -7.51
N MET A 347 -24.22 -15.82 -7.64
CA MET A 347 -23.39 -16.09 -6.48
C MET A 347 -21.90 -15.98 -6.84
N THR A 348 -21.14 -15.34 -5.99
CA THR A 348 -19.69 -15.32 -6.06
C THR A 348 -19.11 -15.70 -4.70
N ASN A 349 -18.34 -16.78 -4.64
CA ASN A 349 -17.61 -17.21 -3.46
C ASN A 349 -16.11 -17.13 -3.71
N LYS A 350 -15.37 -16.53 -2.82
CA LYS A 350 -13.91 -16.40 -2.87
C LYS A 350 -13.29 -16.75 -1.51
N SER A 351 -12.05 -17.24 -1.54
CA SER A 351 -11.30 -17.56 -0.33
C SER A 351 -9.91 -16.93 -0.33
N LYS A 352 -9.41 -16.65 0.89
CA LYS A 352 -8.06 -16.15 1.15
C LYS A 352 -7.57 -16.76 2.46
N GLY A 353 -6.64 -17.70 2.39
CA GLY A 353 -6.20 -18.46 3.56
C GLY A 353 -7.36 -19.19 4.24
N ASP A 354 -7.52 -18.96 5.55
CA ASP A 354 -8.52 -19.63 6.40
C ASP A 354 -9.92 -19.01 6.31
N TYR A 355 -10.08 -17.93 5.55
CA TYR A 355 -11.33 -17.16 5.47
C TYR A 355 -11.87 -17.13 4.06
N ALA A 356 -13.17 -17.02 3.95
CA ALA A 356 -13.90 -16.89 2.71
C ALA A 356 -15.02 -15.86 2.83
N TYR A 357 -15.44 -15.35 1.70
CA TYR A 357 -16.59 -14.47 1.57
C TYR A 357 -17.44 -14.88 0.40
N VAL A 358 -18.75 -14.90 0.61
CA VAL A 358 -19.72 -15.14 -0.44
C VAL A 358 -20.73 -14.00 -0.54
N LEU A 359 -21.00 -13.55 -1.74
CA LEU A 359 -22.15 -12.73 -2.11
C LEU A 359 -23.17 -13.58 -2.86
N ILE A 360 -24.42 -13.49 -2.45
CA ILE A 360 -25.53 -14.23 -3.05
C ILE A 360 -26.67 -13.27 -3.38
N ASP A 361 -27.01 -13.17 -4.64
CA ASP A 361 -28.18 -12.46 -5.13
C ASP A 361 -29.35 -13.43 -5.23
N VAL A 362 -30.50 -13.05 -4.68
CA VAL A 362 -31.72 -13.84 -4.65
C VAL A 362 -32.88 -13.08 -5.29
N ASP A 363 -33.88 -13.83 -5.84
CA ASP A 363 -35.02 -13.29 -6.55
C ASP A 363 -36.21 -12.90 -5.63
N SER A 364 -36.05 -13.09 -4.33
CA SER A 364 -37.02 -12.75 -3.29
C SER A 364 -36.43 -11.92 -2.16
N PRO A 365 -37.24 -11.13 -1.42
CA PRO A 365 -36.74 -10.38 -0.27
C PRO A 365 -36.13 -11.29 0.80
N VAL A 366 -34.98 -10.89 1.34
CA VAL A 366 -34.31 -11.63 2.42
C VAL A 366 -35.03 -11.38 3.75
N THR A 367 -35.40 -12.47 4.44
CA THR A 367 -36.07 -12.41 5.76
C THR A 367 -35.08 -12.62 6.90
N GLU A 368 -35.40 -12.13 8.09
CA GLU A 368 -34.58 -12.33 9.30
C GLU A 368 -34.46 -13.83 9.66
N GLU A 369 -35.50 -14.62 9.40
CA GLU A 369 -35.47 -16.07 9.63
C GLU A 369 -34.37 -16.76 8.79
N VAL A 370 -34.21 -16.35 7.53
CA VAL A 370 -33.16 -16.88 6.65
C VAL A 370 -31.77 -16.45 7.14
N ILE A 371 -31.61 -15.19 7.58
CA ILE A 371 -30.34 -14.72 8.14
C ILE A 371 -29.96 -15.56 9.36
N GLN A 372 -30.87 -15.77 10.31
CA GLN A 372 -30.61 -16.59 11.50
C GLN A 372 -30.26 -18.06 11.16
N LYS A 373 -30.91 -18.66 10.15
CA LYS A 373 -30.55 -20.00 9.70
C LYS A 373 -29.14 -20.07 9.13
N LEU A 374 -28.74 -19.06 8.38
CA LEU A 374 -27.39 -18.97 7.80
C LEU A 374 -26.33 -18.71 8.88
N GLU A 375 -26.63 -17.88 9.89
CA GLU A 375 -25.73 -17.62 11.03
C GLU A 375 -25.47 -18.88 11.88
N ASN A 376 -26.43 -19.80 11.94
CA ASN A 376 -26.29 -21.05 12.69
C ASN A 376 -25.47 -22.13 11.96
N ILE A 377 -25.01 -21.90 10.74
CA ILE A 377 -24.15 -22.84 10.02
C ILE A 377 -22.76 -22.80 10.66
N GLU A 378 -22.24 -23.96 11.05
CA GLU A 378 -20.89 -24.07 11.63
C GLU A 378 -19.84 -23.52 10.66
N GLY A 379 -18.97 -22.63 11.15
CA GLY A 379 -17.95 -21.96 10.35
C GLY A 379 -18.38 -20.61 9.78
N VAL A 380 -19.63 -20.22 9.89
CA VAL A 380 -20.07 -18.86 9.57
C VAL A 380 -19.62 -17.90 10.67
N LEU A 381 -19.05 -16.76 10.27
CA LEU A 381 -18.55 -15.72 11.18
C LEU A 381 -19.54 -14.56 11.28
N LYS A 382 -20.11 -14.16 10.15
CA LYS A 382 -21.10 -13.06 10.11
C LYS A 382 -21.94 -13.15 8.84
N VAL A 383 -23.23 -12.93 8.98
CA VAL A 383 -24.17 -12.80 7.85
C VAL A 383 -24.73 -11.40 7.81
N ARG A 384 -24.87 -10.86 6.63
CA ARG A 384 -25.45 -9.53 6.41
C ARG A 384 -26.53 -9.58 5.35
N LYS A 385 -27.70 -9.04 5.68
CA LYS A 385 -28.65 -8.61 4.69
C LYS A 385 -28.14 -7.30 4.09
N VAL A 386 -27.72 -7.33 2.83
CA VAL A 386 -27.22 -6.15 2.12
C VAL A 386 -28.41 -5.41 1.50
N LYS A 387 -29.41 -6.17 0.99
CA LYS A 387 -30.64 -5.63 0.40
C LYS A 387 -31.82 -6.52 0.71
#